data_a0316b24f083fd90796f79f00d368aed
#
_entry.id   a0316b24f083fd90796f79f00d368aed
#
_cell.length_a   1.000
_cell.length_b   1.000
_cell.length_c   1.000
_cell.angle_alpha   90.00
_cell.angle_beta   90.00
_cell.angle_gamma   90.00
#
_symmetry.space_group_name_H-M   'P 1'
#
loop_
_entity.id
_entity.type
_entity.pdbx_description
1 polymer ?
#
loop_
_entity_poly.entity_id
_entity_poly.type
_entity_poly.pdbx_seq_one_letter_code
_entity_poly.pdbx_strand_id
1 'polypeptide(L)'
;MSAKEIVDLLSARGQTLAVAESLTGGLLGARVCDVAGASKCFLGGVTAYQDEIKARLLSVSPDTLGRFSAVSAACAREMARGAQRALGSDYALSTTGYAGPTGEKVGLVYIGLCAREQCRVFRLRLRGSRQEIREMTAQIALYL
;
A
#
# COMPACT_ATOMS: atom_id res chain seq x y z
N MET A 1 7.56 -12.22 -6.38
CA MET A 1 8.95 -11.89 -5.93
C MET A 1 9.00 -11.70 -4.43
N SER A 2 10.11 -12.04 -3.80
CA SER A 2 10.32 -11.74 -2.39
C SER A 2 10.67 -10.26 -2.20
N ALA A 3 10.60 -9.77 -0.96
CA ALA A 3 11.03 -8.41 -0.65
C ALA A 3 12.50 -8.19 -1.08
N LYS A 4 13.35 -9.18 -0.83
CA LYS A 4 14.76 -9.09 -1.22
C LYS A 4 14.92 -8.94 -2.74
N GLU A 5 14.18 -9.71 -3.51
CA GLU A 5 14.24 -9.64 -4.97
C GLU A 5 13.80 -8.27 -5.48
N ILE A 6 12.76 -7.68 -4.86
CA ILE A 6 12.28 -6.35 -5.22
C ILE A 6 13.35 -5.30 -4.92
N VAL A 7 13.93 -5.35 -3.72
CA VAL A 7 14.99 -4.41 -3.34
C VAL A 7 16.19 -4.51 -4.27
N ASP A 8 16.60 -5.73 -4.57
CA ASP A 8 17.74 -5.97 -5.47
C ASP A 8 17.46 -5.45 -6.88
N LEU A 9 16.25 -5.73 -7.40
CA LEU A 9 15.85 -5.31 -8.74
C LEU A 9 15.78 -3.78 -8.86
N LEU A 10 15.08 -3.13 -7.94
CA LEU A 10 14.93 -1.68 -7.98
C LEU A 10 16.28 -0.98 -7.76
N SER A 11 17.09 -1.48 -6.85
CA SER A 11 18.43 -0.93 -6.61
C SER A 11 19.31 -1.02 -7.85
N ALA A 12 19.27 -2.16 -8.54
CA ALA A 12 20.03 -2.36 -9.77
C ALA A 12 19.60 -1.40 -10.89
N ARG A 13 18.31 -1.03 -10.91
CA ARG A 13 17.76 -0.13 -11.92
C ARG A 13 17.84 1.35 -11.53
N GLY A 14 18.30 1.65 -10.33
CA GLY A 14 18.28 3.01 -9.81
C GLY A 14 16.88 3.58 -9.64
N GLN A 15 15.89 2.71 -9.38
CA GLN A 15 14.50 3.09 -9.20
C GLN A 15 14.10 3.04 -7.74
N THR A 16 13.06 3.78 -7.39
CA THR A 16 12.65 3.99 -6.01
C THR A 16 11.23 3.53 -5.74
N LEU A 17 10.96 3.21 -4.46
CA LEU A 17 9.68 2.72 -3.99
C LEU A 17 9.20 3.54 -2.79
N ALA A 18 7.92 3.86 -2.77
CA ALA A 18 7.21 4.40 -1.61
C ALA A 18 6.01 3.53 -1.29
N VAL A 19 5.51 3.60 -0.07
CA VAL A 19 4.30 2.87 0.34
C VAL A 19 3.31 3.80 1.00
N ALA A 20 2.02 3.47 0.88
CA ALA A 20 0.92 4.13 1.58
C ALA A 20 0.09 3.04 2.24
N GLU A 21 0.03 3.04 3.56
CA GLU A 21 -0.57 1.95 4.31
C GLU A 21 -1.77 2.40 5.11
N SER A 22 -2.83 1.58 5.12
CA SER A 22 -3.95 1.75 6.01
C SER A 22 -4.01 0.55 6.97
N LEU A 23 -4.68 -0.53 6.61
CA LEU A 23 -4.83 -1.67 7.53
C LEU A 23 -3.51 -2.31 7.93
N THR A 24 -2.50 -2.23 7.12
CA THR A 24 -1.19 -2.84 7.42
C THR A 24 -0.39 -2.04 8.45
N GLY A 25 -0.71 -0.78 8.64
CA GLY A 25 -0.22 0.04 9.74
C GLY A 25 1.30 0.15 9.89
N GLY A 26 2.05 0.01 8.79
CA GLY A 26 3.51 0.04 8.79
C GLY A 26 4.17 -1.30 8.47
N LEU A 27 3.41 -2.41 8.44
CA LEU A 27 3.97 -3.73 8.15
C LEU A 27 4.62 -3.81 6.77
N LEU A 28 4.00 -3.19 5.77
CA LEU A 28 4.54 -3.23 4.41
C LEU A 28 5.91 -2.55 4.35
N GLY A 29 6.01 -1.35 4.89
CA GLY A 29 7.30 -0.65 4.98
C GLY A 29 8.32 -1.41 5.82
N ALA A 30 7.88 -2.00 6.94
CA ALA A 30 8.75 -2.80 7.80
C ALA A 30 9.33 -4.00 7.05
N ARG A 31 8.51 -4.69 6.24
CA ARG A 31 8.97 -5.83 5.44
C ARG A 31 10.04 -5.42 4.42
N VAL A 32 9.90 -4.26 3.82
CA VAL A 32 10.92 -3.73 2.92
C VAL A 32 12.19 -3.43 3.71
N CYS A 33 12.06 -2.81 4.88
CA CYS A 33 13.21 -2.46 5.73
C CYS A 33 13.96 -3.67 6.29
N ASP A 34 13.32 -4.83 6.36
CA ASP A 34 13.98 -6.07 6.80
C ASP A 34 15.08 -6.51 5.82
N VAL A 35 15.06 -6.00 4.61
CA VAL A 35 16.05 -6.34 3.60
C VAL A 35 17.27 -5.44 3.73
N ALA A 36 18.45 -6.03 3.90
CA ALA A 36 19.69 -5.28 3.91
C ALA A 36 19.86 -4.56 2.57
N GLY A 37 20.21 -3.27 2.61
CA GLY A 37 20.35 -2.46 1.40
C GLY A 37 19.05 -1.80 0.93
N ALA A 38 17.97 -1.91 1.68
CA ALA A 38 16.68 -1.30 1.33
C ALA A 38 16.80 0.21 1.07
N SER A 39 17.69 0.90 1.77
CA SER A 39 17.87 2.34 1.61
C SER A 39 18.31 2.77 0.21
N LYS A 40 18.77 1.84 -0.61
CA LYS A 40 19.14 2.13 -2.01
C LYS A 40 17.92 2.38 -2.89
N CYS A 41 16.73 1.90 -2.49
CA CYS A 41 15.53 2.06 -3.29
C CYS A 41 14.31 2.54 -2.49
N PHE A 42 14.22 2.24 -1.21
CA PHE A 42 13.05 2.57 -0.42
C PHE A 42 13.15 3.98 0.15
N LEU A 43 12.24 4.86 -0.28
CA LEU A 43 12.22 6.25 0.17
C LEU A 43 11.48 6.41 1.50
N GLY A 44 10.51 5.55 1.76
CA GLY A 44 9.68 5.66 2.95
C GLY A 44 8.22 5.46 2.64
N GLY A 45 7.36 5.88 3.55
CA GLY A 45 5.94 5.70 3.36
C GLY A 45 5.10 6.54 4.29
N VAL A 46 3.79 6.48 4.09
CA VAL A 46 2.80 7.16 4.91
C VAL A 46 1.83 6.11 5.44
N THR A 47 1.69 6.03 6.75
CA THR A 47 0.61 5.27 7.37
C THR A 47 -0.57 6.22 7.54
N ALA A 48 -1.55 6.11 6.65
CA ALA A 48 -2.75 6.93 6.62
C ALA A 48 -3.95 6.08 7.03
N TYR A 49 -4.12 5.91 8.32
CA TYR A 49 -5.12 4.99 8.85
C TYR A 49 -6.54 5.54 8.75
N GLN A 50 -6.73 6.81 9.09
CA GLN A 50 -8.03 7.46 9.04
C GLN A 50 -8.25 8.16 7.71
N ASP A 51 -9.52 8.33 7.34
CA ASP A 51 -9.92 8.98 6.08
C ASP A 51 -9.36 10.39 5.96
N GLU A 52 -9.41 11.15 7.05
CA GLU A 52 -8.88 12.51 7.09
C GLU A 52 -7.40 12.56 6.72
N ILE A 53 -6.64 11.60 7.20
CA ILE A 53 -5.20 11.53 6.91
C ILE A 53 -4.95 11.08 5.47
N LYS A 54 -5.78 10.16 4.96
CA LYS A 54 -5.71 9.79 3.55
C LYS A 54 -5.91 11.02 2.65
N ALA A 55 -6.87 11.85 2.99
CA ALA A 55 -7.15 13.06 2.23
C ALA A 55 -6.02 14.10 2.37
N ARG A 56 -5.56 14.32 3.60
CA ARG A 56 -4.58 15.37 3.88
C ARG A 56 -3.19 15.05 3.35
N LEU A 57 -2.70 13.85 3.60
CA LEU A 57 -1.32 13.50 3.28
C LEU A 57 -1.15 12.82 1.93
N LEU A 58 -2.17 12.11 1.46
CA LEU A 58 -2.09 11.36 0.21
C LEU A 58 -2.98 11.95 -0.89
N SER A 59 -3.65 13.05 -0.60
CA SER A 59 -4.54 13.71 -1.56
C SER A 59 -5.67 12.81 -2.07
N VAL A 60 -6.12 11.87 -1.24
CA VAL A 60 -7.30 11.08 -1.58
C VAL A 60 -8.50 12.02 -1.59
N SER A 61 -9.25 12.00 -2.68
CA SER A 61 -10.38 12.91 -2.87
C SER A 61 -11.48 12.65 -1.84
N PRO A 62 -12.01 13.71 -1.20
CA PRO A 62 -13.20 13.55 -0.35
C PRO A 62 -14.37 12.94 -1.09
N ASP A 63 -14.50 13.20 -2.38
CA ASP A 63 -15.53 12.60 -3.23
C ASP A 63 -15.35 11.07 -3.30
N THR A 64 -14.12 10.61 -3.51
CA THR A 64 -13.79 9.18 -3.50
C THR A 64 -14.16 8.54 -2.17
N LEU A 65 -13.80 9.16 -1.06
CA LEU A 65 -14.11 8.65 0.26
C LEU A 65 -15.61 8.60 0.53
N GLY A 66 -16.34 9.61 0.08
CA GLY A 66 -17.80 9.68 0.26
C GLY A 66 -18.58 8.72 -0.64
N ARG A 67 -18.17 8.56 -1.89
CA ARG A 67 -18.88 7.75 -2.87
C ARG A 67 -18.51 6.27 -2.84
N PHE A 68 -17.23 5.96 -2.69
CA PHE A 68 -16.71 4.60 -2.80
C PHE A 68 -16.18 4.03 -1.49
N SER A 69 -16.04 4.85 -0.47
CA SER A 69 -15.43 4.56 0.82
C SER A 69 -13.90 4.44 0.76
N ALA A 70 -13.29 4.39 1.94
CA ALA A 70 -11.84 4.22 2.06
C ALA A 70 -11.38 2.83 1.60
N VAL A 71 -12.26 1.83 1.65
CA VAL A 71 -11.95 0.49 1.16
C VAL A 71 -12.57 0.33 -0.22
N SER A 72 -11.81 0.73 -1.21
CA SER A 72 -12.26 0.72 -2.62
C SER A 72 -11.05 0.76 -3.55
N ALA A 73 -11.28 0.36 -4.79
CA ALA A 73 -10.26 0.43 -5.83
C ALA A 73 -9.81 1.88 -6.07
N ALA A 74 -10.76 2.82 -6.06
CA ALA A 74 -10.46 4.23 -6.28
C ALA A 74 -9.56 4.78 -5.16
N CYS A 75 -9.87 4.45 -3.90
CA CYS A 75 -9.06 4.90 -2.78
C CYS A 75 -7.64 4.29 -2.82
N ALA A 76 -7.53 2.99 -3.10
CA ALA A 76 -6.22 2.34 -3.20
C ALA A 76 -5.34 3.00 -4.26
N ARG A 77 -5.93 3.30 -5.42
CA ARG A 77 -5.22 3.99 -6.50
C ARG A 77 -4.75 5.37 -6.07
N GLU A 78 -5.63 6.16 -5.48
CA GLU A 78 -5.30 7.52 -5.06
C GLU A 78 -4.27 7.53 -3.93
N MET A 79 -4.32 6.55 -3.03
CA MET A 79 -3.31 6.41 -1.98
C MET A 79 -1.93 6.15 -2.56
N ALA A 80 -1.82 5.19 -3.48
CA ALA A 80 -0.55 4.87 -4.12
C ALA A 80 -0.01 6.07 -4.92
N ARG A 81 -0.86 6.72 -5.70
CA ARG A 81 -0.48 7.90 -6.47
C ARG A 81 -0.05 9.04 -5.56
N GLY A 82 -0.75 9.22 -4.44
CA GLY A 82 -0.42 10.25 -3.46
C GLY A 82 0.95 10.03 -2.81
N ALA A 83 1.26 8.80 -2.46
CA ALA A 83 2.58 8.46 -1.91
C ALA A 83 3.68 8.69 -2.96
N GLN A 84 3.42 8.28 -4.19
CA GLN A 84 4.36 8.49 -5.29
C GLN A 84 4.71 9.96 -5.46
N ARG A 85 3.71 10.83 -5.45
CA ARG A 85 3.91 12.28 -5.56
C ARG A 85 4.60 12.87 -4.35
N ALA A 86 4.14 12.50 -3.16
CA ALA A 86 4.66 13.07 -1.93
C ALA A 86 6.14 12.73 -1.69
N LEU A 87 6.55 11.52 -2.05
CA LEU A 87 7.92 11.07 -1.83
C LEU A 87 8.78 11.14 -3.10
N GLY A 88 8.18 11.35 -4.26
CA GLY A 88 8.92 11.42 -5.51
C GLY A 88 9.47 10.08 -5.97
N SER A 89 8.74 9.00 -5.72
CA SER A 89 9.19 7.65 -6.07
C SER A 89 8.77 7.26 -7.48
N ASP A 90 9.49 6.28 -8.05
CA ASP A 90 9.12 5.70 -9.34
C ASP A 90 7.92 4.77 -9.19
N TYR A 91 7.89 4.00 -8.11
CA TYR A 91 6.81 3.05 -7.80
C TYR A 91 6.23 3.36 -6.44
N ALA A 92 4.95 3.06 -6.29
CA ALA A 92 4.29 3.13 -4.99
C ALA A 92 3.30 1.98 -4.84
N LEU A 93 3.25 1.42 -3.64
CA LEU A 93 2.27 0.41 -3.25
C LEU A 93 1.35 1.01 -2.19
N SER A 94 0.07 0.68 -2.25
CA SER A 94 -0.88 1.06 -1.20
C SER A 94 -1.67 -0.13 -0.70
N THR A 95 -2.15 -0.04 0.53
CA THR A 95 -3.05 -1.02 1.13
C THR A 95 -4.23 -0.32 1.77
N THR A 96 -5.43 -0.85 1.55
CA THR A 96 -6.62 -0.45 2.28
C THR A 96 -7.56 -1.65 2.36
N GLY A 97 -8.26 -1.80 3.49
CA GLY A 97 -9.11 -2.98 3.66
C GLY A 97 -9.68 -3.10 5.06
N TYR A 98 -10.47 -4.15 5.21
CA TYR A 98 -11.11 -4.52 6.48
C TYR A 98 -10.38 -5.71 7.11
N ALA A 99 -9.66 -5.46 8.18
CA ALA A 99 -8.92 -6.52 8.88
C ALA A 99 -9.78 -7.33 9.86
N GLY A 100 -10.92 -6.81 10.25
CA GLY A 100 -11.81 -7.49 11.20
C GLY A 100 -11.43 -7.23 12.65
N PRO A 101 -11.93 -8.07 13.59
CA PRO A 101 -12.62 -9.35 13.37
C PRO A 101 -14.11 -9.25 13.05
N THR A 102 -14.73 -8.08 13.18
CA THR A 102 -16.16 -7.91 12.98
C THR A 102 -16.49 -7.24 11.66
N GLY A 103 -17.66 -7.58 11.11
CA GLY A 103 -18.17 -6.99 9.88
C GLY A 103 -18.29 -7.99 8.75
N GLU A 104 -19.21 -7.72 7.83
CA GLU A 104 -19.47 -8.60 6.70
C GLU A 104 -18.36 -8.59 5.65
N LYS A 105 -17.61 -7.50 5.59
CA LYS A 105 -16.58 -7.30 4.56
C LYS A 105 -15.17 -7.62 5.06
N VAL A 106 -15.05 -8.29 6.20
CA VAL A 106 -13.75 -8.68 6.75
C VAL A 106 -12.94 -9.46 5.71
N GLY A 107 -11.70 -9.06 5.52
CA GLY A 107 -10.81 -9.69 4.54
C GLY A 107 -10.86 -9.08 3.15
N LEU A 108 -11.81 -8.18 2.88
CA LEU A 108 -11.82 -7.43 1.63
C LEU A 108 -10.69 -6.40 1.70
N VAL A 109 -9.74 -6.53 0.78
CA VAL A 109 -8.54 -5.70 0.73
C VAL A 109 -8.29 -5.26 -0.71
N TYR A 110 -7.87 -4.03 -0.86
CA TYR A 110 -7.40 -3.51 -2.14
C TYR A 110 -5.94 -3.11 -2.01
N ILE A 111 -5.16 -3.49 -3.00
CA ILE A 111 -3.75 -3.13 -3.10
C ILE A 111 -3.57 -2.33 -4.38
N GLY A 112 -3.03 -1.11 -4.25
CA GLY A 112 -2.71 -0.28 -5.39
C GLY A 112 -1.22 -0.37 -5.73
N LEU A 113 -0.92 -0.39 -7.01
CA LEU A 113 0.45 -0.33 -7.51
C LEU A 113 0.50 0.74 -8.60
N CYS A 114 1.24 1.80 -8.35
CA CYS A 114 1.47 2.84 -9.34
C CYS A 114 2.92 2.81 -9.79
N ALA A 115 3.11 2.86 -11.12
CA ALA A 115 4.41 2.90 -11.76
C ALA A 115 4.34 4.04 -12.79
N ARG A 116 5.13 5.09 -12.60
CA ARG A 116 5.10 6.27 -13.45
C ARG A 116 3.67 6.81 -13.60
N GLU A 117 3.06 6.69 -14.78
CA GLU A 117 1.72 7.18 -15.04
C GLU A 117 0.63 6.11 -14.96
N GLN A 118 1.01 4.84 -14.83
CA GLN A 118 0.07 3.73 -14.79
C GLN A 118 -0.13 3.25 -13.37
N CYS A 119 -1.40 2.97 -13.04
CA CYS A 119 -1.76 2.35 -11.77
C CYS A 119 -2.60 1.12 -12.01
N ARG A 120 -2.36 0.11 -11.20
CA ARG A 120 -3.18 -1.11 -11.13
C ARG A 120 -3.70 -1.27 -9.73
N VAL A 121 -4.87 -1.86 -9.62
CA VAL A 121 -5.46 -2.18 -8.32
C VAL A 121 -5.85 -3.65 -8.30
N PHE A 122 -5.51 -4.31 -7.22
CA PHE A 122 -5.84 -5.72 -6.98
C PHE A 122 -6.82 -5.82 -5.84
N ARG A 123 -7.92 -6.50 -6.09
CA ARG A 123 -8.94 -6.75 -5.08
C ARG A 123 -8.77 -8.16 -4.56
N LEU A 124 -8.66 -8.29 -3.25
CA LEU A 124 -8.46 -9.58 -2.59
C LEU A 124 -9.53 -9.83 -1.55
N ARG A 125 -9.82 -11.10 -1.32
CA ARG A 125 -10.67 -11.53 -0.22
C ARG A 125 -9.88 -12.53 0.62
N LEU A 126 -9.35 -12.04 1.75
CA LEU A 126 -8.50 -12.84 2.62
C LEU A 126 -9.30 -13.40 3.79
N ARG A 127 -8.80 -14.49 4.38
CA ARG A 127 -9.43 -15.13 5.53
C ARG A 127 -8.40 -15.28 6.63
N GLY A 128 -8.87 -15.21 7.88
CA GLY A 128 -8.02 -15.37 9.04
C GLY A 128 -8.31 -14.33 10.08
N SER A 129 -7.45 -14.30 11.11
CA SER A 129 -7.53 -13.32 12.17
C SER A 129 -7.16 -11.93 11.64
N ARG A 130 -7.45 -10.91 12.42
CA ARG A 130 -7.04 -9.53 12.11
C ARG A 130 -5.56 -9.44 11.78
N GLN A 131 -4.72 -10.05 12.59
CA GLN A 131 -3.27 -10.02 12.38
C GLN A 131 -2.87 -10.78 11.11
N GLU A 132 -3.47 -11.94 10.88
CA GLU A 132 -3.18 -12.73 9.67
C GLU A 132 -3.55 -11.99 8.40
N ILE A 133 -4.71 -11.31 8.38
CA ILE A 133 -5.14 -10.53 7.22
C ILE A 133 -4.15 -9.39 6.94
N ARG A 134 -3.71 -8.70 7.99
CA ARG A 134 -2.73 -7.61 7.87
C ARG A 134 -1.39 -8.13 7.34
N GLU A 135 -0.91 -9.22 7.87
CA GLU A 135 0.37 -9.82 7.46
C GLU A 135 0.32 -10.36 6.03
N MET A 136 -0.76 -11.03 5.67
CA MET A 136 -0.95 -11.52 4.31
C MET A 136 -1.03 -10.35 3.31
N THR A 137 -1.71 -9.28 3.67
CA THR A 137 -1.81 -8.11 2.80
C THR A 137 -0.43 -7.53 2.51
N ALA A 138 0.39 -7.35 3.53
CA ALA A 138 1.75 -6.82 3.36
C ALA A 138 2.59 -7.75 2.48
N GLN A 139 2.50 -9.05 2.72
CA GLN A 139 3.24 -10.04 1.94
C GLN A 139 2.81 -10.06 0.48
N ILE A 140 1.50 -10.10 0.22
CA ILE A 140 0.96 -10.13 -1.14
C ILE A 140 1.34 -8.86 -1.90
N ALA A 141 1.29 -7.70 -1.24
CA ALA A 141 1.66 -6.43 -1.88
C ALA A 141 3.06 -6.49 -2.47
N LEU A 142 3.98 -7.16 -1.81
CA LEU A 142 5.36 -7.28 -2.27
C LEU A 142 5.54 -8.32 -3.39
N TYR A 143 4.56 -9.18 -3.62
CA TYR A 143 4.62 -10.16 -4.71
C TYR A 143 4.07 -9.60 -6.04
N LEU A 144 3.47 -8.45 -6.01
CA LEU A 144 2.88 -7.82 -7.20
C LEU A 144 3.89 -6.91 -7.93
#